data_966ca315dfe6b495f6fecc04b393acb0
#
_entry.id   966ca315dfe6b495f6fecc04b393acb0
#
_cell.length_a   1.000
_cell.length_b   1.000
_cell.length_c   1.000
_cell.angle_alpha   90.00
_cell.angle_beta   90.00
_cell.angle_gamma   90.00
#
_symmetry.space_group_name_H-M   'P 1'
#
loop_
_entity.id
_entity.type
_entity.pdbx_description
1 polymer ?
#
loop_
_entity_poly.entity_id
_entity_poly.type
_entity_poly.pdbx_seq_one_letter_code
_entity_poly.pdbx_strand_id
1 'polypeptide(L)'
;MEKKYDVVALGEFLIDFTPAGSTDSGMKLFEQNPGGAPVNMLTAVGKAGLKTAFIGKVGDDMHGNFLVETAKQAGIDTRGIVVDNTVFTTLAFVTLDENGEREFSFARKPGADTMLCYKEVDA
;
A
#
# COMPACT_ATOMS: atom_id res chain seq x y z
N MET A 1 16.66 -13.66 23.95
CA MET A 1 16.26 -12.34 23.41
C MET A 1 14.77 -12.28 23.22
N GLU A 2 14.13 -11.27 23.78
CA GLU A 2 12.71 -11.03 23.51
C GLU A 2 12.54 -10.64 22.03
N LYS A 3 11.57 -11.27 21.40
CA LYS A 3 11.15 -10.88 20.05
C LYS A 3 10.34 -9.60 20.13
N LYS A 4 10.77 -8.59 19.40
CA LYS A 4 10.06 -7.32 19.32
C LYS A 4 8.80 -7.44 18.45
N TYR A 5 8.86 -8.26 17.42
CA TYR A 5 7.76 -8.52 16.49
C TYR A 5 7.56 -10.01 16.30
N ASP A 6 6.32 -10.39 16.08
CA ASP A 6 5.98 -11.76 15.70
C ASP A 6 6.10 -11.97 14.20
N VAL A 7 5.71 -10.97 13.41
CA VAL A 7 5.79 -11.01 11.94
C VAL A 7 6.27 -9.67 11.42
N VAL A 8 7.27 -9.72 10.54
CA VAL A 8 7.74 -8.56 9.77
C VAL A 8 7.61 -8.91 8.30
N ALA A 9 7.00 -8.05 7.52
CA ALA A 9 6.90 -8.22 6.07
C ALA A 9 7.61 -7.09 5.35
N LEU A 10 8.19 -7.42 4.20
CA LEU A 10 8.84 -6.48 3.30
C LEU A 10 8.23 -6.65 1.91
N GLY A 11 7.89 -5.56 1.27
CA GLY A 11 7.39 -5.64 -0.09
C GLY A 11 6.62 -4.41 -0.53
N GLU A 12 5.68 -4.62 -1.43
CA GLU A 12 4.91 -3.54 -2.04
C GLU A 12 3.86 -2.97 -1.10
N PHE A 13 3.65 -1.67 -1.24
CA PHE A 13 2.56 -0.94 -0.60
C PHE A 13 2.10 0.15 -1.58
N LEU A 14 0.85 0.11 -1.95
CA LEU A 14 0.33 0.91 -3.07
C LEU A 14 -1.14 1.24 -2.87
N ILE A 15 -1.66 2.07 -3.76
CA ILE A 15 -3.10 2.38 -3.80
C ILE A 15 -3.74 1.60 -4.94
N ASP A 16 -4.84 0.90 -4.63
CA ASP A 16 -5.73 0.33 -5.63
C ASP A 16 -6.94 1.25 -5.80
N PHE A 17 -7.07 1.86 -6.97
CA PHE A 17 -8.29 2.58 -7.35
C PHE A 17 -9.23 1.62 -8.05
N THR A 18 -10.35 1.31 -7.40
CA THR A 18 -11.35 0.38 -7.95
C THR A 18 -12.61 1.15 -8.36
N PRO A 19 -13.30 0.70 -9.41
CA PRO A 19 -14.52 1.36 -9.86
C PRO A 19 -15.60 1.38 -8.77
N ALA A 20 -16.23 2.54 -8.55
CA ALA A 20 -17.25 2.75 -7.53
C ALA A 20 -18.54 3.36 -8.11
N GLY A 21 -18.84 3.05 -9.38
CA GLY A 21 -20.03 3.58 -10.07
C GLY A 21 -19.76 4.91 -10.76
N SER A 22 -20.81 5.70 -10.87
CA SER A 22 -20.76 7.01 -11.54
C SER A 22 -21.61 8.03 -10.78
N THR A 23 -21.28 9.30 -10.97
CA THR A 23 -22.12 10.40 -10.49
C THR A 23 -23.39 10.51 -11.33
N ASP A 24 -24.38 11.30 -10.86
CA ASP A 24 -25.61 11.57 -11.62
C ASP A 24 -25.31 12.23 -12.97
N SER A 25 -24.19 12.98 -13.06
CA SER A 25 -23.76 13.62 -14.32
C SER A 25 -22.91 12.69 -15.21
N GLY A 26 -22.73 11.42 -14.82
CA GLY A 26 -22.01 10.42 -15.62
C GLY A 26 -20.51 10.36 -15.41
N MET A 27 -19.97 11.07 -14.40
CA MET A 27 -18.54 10.98 -14.08
C MET A 27 -18.22 9.70 -13.33
N LYS A 28 -17.17 9.00 -13.75
CA LYS A 28 -16.74 7.76 -13.09
C LYS A 28 -16.14 8.03 -11.72
N LEU A 29 -16.48 7.18 -10.77
CA LEU A 29 -15.96 7.22 -9.41
C LEU A 29 -15.03 6.05 -9.16
N PHE A 30 -14.00 6.29 -8.36
CA PHE A 30 -13.06 5.25 -7.92
C PHE A 30 -12.91 5.32 -6.40
N GLU A 31 -12.87 4.15 -5.78
CA GLU A 31 -12.51 4.03 -4.37
C GLU A 31 -10.99 3.95 -4.23
N GLN A 32 -10.44 4.69 -3.28
CA GLN A 32 -9.04 4.64 -2.92
C GLN A 32 -8.85 3.55 -1.86
N ASN A 33 -8.25 2.43 -2.25
CA ASN A 33 -8.03 1.31 -1.34
C ASN A 33 -6.54 1.12 -1.09
N PRO A 34 -6.13 0.89 0.18
CA PRO A 34 -4.76 0.45 0.43
C PRO A 34 -4.58 -0.94 -0.16
N GLY A 35 -3.50 -1.15 -0.88
CA GLY A 35 -3.20 -2.39 -1.57
C GLY A 35 -1.80 -2.87 -1.29
N GLY A 36 -1.54 -4.10 -1.71
CA GLY A 36 -0.27 -4.78 -1.50
C GLY A 36 -0.44 -5.99 -0.59
N ALA A 37 -0.05 -7.15 -1.09
CA ALA A 37 -0.21 -8.41 -0.37
C ALA A 37 0.46 -8.42 1.02
N PRO A 38 1.69 -7.87 1.19
CA PRO A 38 2.33 -7.90 2.50
C PRO A 38 1.53 -7.19 3.59
N VAL A 39 1.02 -6.00 3.33
CA VAL A 39 0.27 -5.24 4.34
C VAL A 39 -1.09 -5.85 4.60
N ASN A 40 -1.74 -6.40 3.58
CA ASN A 40 -3.00 -7.11 3.75
C ASN A 40 -2.83 -8.32 4.68
N MET A 41 -1.75 -9.06 4.52
CA MET A 41 -1.41 -10.20 5.38
C MET A 41 -1.13 -9.72 6.82
N LEU A 42 -0.35 -8.67 7.00
CA LEU A 42 -0.03 -8.13 8.33
C LEU A 42 -1.28 -7.62 9.05
N THR A 43 -2.22 -7.03 8.33
CA THR A 43 -3.49 -6.57 8.89
C THR A 43 -4.29 -7.75 9.46
N ALA A 44 -4.36 -8.84 8.71
CA ALA A 44 -5.05 -10.06 9.15
C ALA A 44 -4.36 -10.69 10.37
N VAL A 45 -3.03 -10.77 10.33
CA VAL A 45 -2.22 -11.33 11.43
C VAL A 45 -2.35 -10.47 12.69
N GLY A 46 -2.36 -9.15 12.55
CA GLY A 46 -2.52 -8.22 13.66
C GLY A 46 -3.87 -8.35 14.36
N LYS A 47 -4.93 -8.70 13.63
CA LYS A 47 -6.24 -8.95 14.21
C LYS A 47 -6.25 -10.20 15.10
N ALA A 48 -5.30 -11.11 14.91
CA ALA A 48 -5.10 -12.27 15.77
C ALA A 48 -4.28 -11.95 17.03
N GLY A 49 -3.91 -10.70 17.24
CA GLY A 49 -3.19 -10.25 18.44
C GLY A 49 -1.67 -10.30 18.31
N LEU A 50 -1.13 -10.57 17.15
CA LEU A 50 0.31 -10.66 16.93
C LEU A 50 0.91 -9.27 16.67
N LYS A 51 2.16 -9.08 17.07
CA LYS A 51 2.92 -7.84 16.83
C LYS A 51 3.49 -7.84 15.44
N THR A 52 3.17 -6.82 14.65
CA THR A 52 3.51 -6.72 13.24
C THR A 52 4.31 -5.47 12.93
N ALA A 53 5.19 -5.57 11.92
CA ALA A 53 5.91 -4.44 11.36
C ALA A 53 6.02 -4.61 9.85
N PHE A 54 6.10 -3.50 9.14
CA PHE A 54 6.22 -3.48 7.69
C PHE A 54 7.44 -2.68 7.27
N ILE A 55 8.14 -3.20 6.27
CA ILE A 55 9.28 -2.55 5.63
C ILE A 55 8.92 -2.30 4.16
N GLY A 56 8.95 -1.04 3.75
CA GLY A 56 8.61 -0.67 2.39
C GLY A 56 8.89 0.79 2.13
N LYS A 57 8.46 1.27 0.97
CA LYS A 57 8.65 2.67 0.58
C LYS A 57 7.39 3.22 -0.07
N VAL A 58 7.04 4.43 0.33
CA VAL A 58 5.96 5.23 -0.26
C VAL A 58 6.51 6.60 -0.64
N GLY A 59 5.79 7.31 -1.51
CA GLY A 59 6.15 8.68 -1.84
C GLY A 59 5.73 9.67 -0.74
N ASP A 60 6.39 10.82 -0.72
CA ASP A 60 5.97 11.96 0.10
C ASP A 60 4.84 12.69 -0.62
N ASP A 61 3.69 12.09 -0.63
CA ASP A 61 2.48 12.56 -1.30
C ASP A 61 1.24 12.17 -0.51
N MET A 62 0.08 12.64 -0.97
CA MET A 62 -1.18 12.37 -0.27
C MET A 62 -1.49 10.86 -0.19
N HIS A 63 -1.10 10.09 -1.17
CA HIS A 63 -1.33 8.64 -1.19
C HIS A 63 -0.39 7.91 -0.24
N GLY A 64 0.88 8.32 -0.19
CA GLY A 64 1.84 7.79 0.77
C GLY A 64 1.41 8.06 2.21
N ASN A 65 0.96 9.28 2.50
CA ASN A 65 0.45 9.64 3.82
C ASN A 65 -0.77 8.81 4.21
N PHE A 66 -1.68 8.59 3.28
CA PHE A 66 -2.86 7.73 3.49
C PHE A 66 -2.44 6.29 3.82
N LEU A 67 -1.47 5.75 3.10
CA LEU A 67 -0.99 4.38 3.33
C LEU A 67 -0.33 4.23 4.70
N VAL A 68 0.54 5.15 5.07
CA VAL A 68 1.21 5.12 6.39
C VAL A 68 0.18 5.19 7.51
N GLU A 69 -0.79 6.08 7.40
CA GLU A 69 -1.83 6.22 8.40
C GLU A 69 -2.71 4.97 8.50
N THR A 70 -3.05 4.37 7.37
CA THR A 70 -3.81 3.12 7.32
C THR A 70 -3.07 1.99 8.03
N ALA A 71 -1.75 1.86 7.79
CA ALA A 71 -0.93 0.86 8.46
C ALA A 71 -0.89 1.09 9.98
N LYS A 72 -0.75 2.35 10.42
CA LYS A 72 -0.79 2.70 11.84
C LYS A 72 -2.12 2.31 12.48
N GLN A 73 -3.23 2.60 11.84
CA GLN A 73 -4.56 2.27 12.33
C GLN A 73 -4.77 0.75 12.43
N ALA A 74 -4.09 -0.01 11.59
CA ALA A 74 -4.11 -1.47 11.64
C ALA A 74 -3.17 -2.06 12.71
N GLY A 75 -2.50 -1.20 13.49
CA GLY A 75 -1.59 -1.63 14.54
C GLY A 75 -0.23 -2.11 14.05
N ILE A 76 0.10 -1.84 12.78
CA ILE A 76 1.40 -2.21 12.19
C ILE A 76 2.45 -1.15 12.56
N ASP A 77 3.63 -1.59 13.01
CA ASP A 77 4.75 -0.67 13.22
C ASP A 77 5.25 -0.14 11.87
N THR A 78 5.19 1.17 11.71
CA THR A 78 5.49 1.85 10.44
C THR A 78 6.88 2.46 10.38
N ARG A 79 7.74 2.25 11.39
CA ARG A 79 9.09 2.82 11.43
C ARG A 79 9.99 2.33 10.29
N GLY A 80 9.68 1.17 9.72
CA GLY A 80 10.38 0.63 8.56
C GLY A 80 9.86 1.15 7.22
N ILE A 81 8.88 2.04 7.20
CA ILE A 81 8.37 2.65 5.97
C ILE A 81 9.19 3.90 5.66
N VAL A 82 9.88 3.86 4.53
CA VAL A 82 10.64 5.00 4.01
C VAL A 82 9.68 5.90 3.23
N VAL A 83 9.69 7.19 3.54
CA VAL A 83 8.94 8.21 2.79
C VAL A 83 9.93 8.96 1.91
N ASP A 84 9.78 8.86 0.60
CA ASP A 84 10.73 9.38 -0.39
C ASP A 84 10.07 10.49 -1.21
N ASN A 85 10.69 11.67 -1.20
CA ASN A 85 10.18 12.84 -1.93
C ASN A 85 10.62 12.89 -3.40
N THR A 86 11.37 11.90 -3.86
CA THR A 86 11.87 11.84 -5.26
C THR A 86 11.06 10.91 -6.15
N VAL A 87 10.25 10.04 -5.57
CA VAL A 87 9.39 9.11 -6.33
C VAL A 87 7.97 9.16 -5.80
N PHE A 88 7.02 8.97 -6.70
CA PHE A 88 5.60 8.99 -6.37
C PHE A 88 5.15 7.62 -5.84
N THR A 89 4.18 7.62 -4.94
CA THR A 89 3.53 6.38 -4.48
C THR A 89 2.95 5.63 -5.67
N THR A 90 3.15 4.31 -5.72
CA THR A 90 2.59 3.47 -6.78
C THR A 90 1.07 3.47 -6.72
N LEU A 91 0.45 3.69 -7.87
CA LEU A 91 -1.01 3.63 -8.04
C LEU A 91 -1.35 2.53 -9.02
N ALA A 92 -2.38 1.76 -8.70
CA ALA A 92 -2.98 0.80 -9.60
C ALA A 92 -4.43 1.21 -9.86
N PHE A 93 -4.81 1.27 -11.13
CA PHE A 93 -6.20 1.53 -11.52
C PHE A 93 -6.79 0.24 -12.05
N VAL A 94 -7.92 -0.14 -11.49
CA VAL A 94 -8.64 -1.34 -11.91
C VAL A 94 -9.85 -0.92 -12.73
N THR A 95 -10.01 -1.51 -13.91
CA THR A 95 -11.20 -1.34 -14.72
C THR A 95 -11.76 -2.71 -15.08
N LEU A 96 -13.03 -2.74 -15.51
CA LEU A 96 -13.64 -3.96 -16.01
C LEU A 96 -13.78 -3.83 -17.53
N ASP A 97 -13.44 -4.90 -18.25
CA ASP A 97 -13.65 -4.96 -19.69
C ASP A 97 -15.11 -5.30 -20.02
N GLU A 98 -15.43 -5.44 -21.31
CA GLU A 98 -16.77 -5.74 -21.80
C GLU A 98 -17.32 -7.09 -21.27
N ASN A 99 -16.43 -8.00 -20.89
CA ASN A 99 -16.77 -9.32 -20.36
C ASN A 99 -16.77 -9.36 -18.83
N GLY A 100 -16.55 -8.21 -18.16
CA GLY A 100 -16.48 -8.13 -16.71
C GLY A 100 -15.14 -8.59 -16.14
N GLU A 101 -14.13 -8.81 -16.99
CA GLU A 101 -12.78 -9.16 -16.55
C GLU A 101 -12.00 -7.92 -16.12
N ARG A 102 -11.13 -8.09 -15.12
CA ARG A 102 -10.33 -6.99 -14.57
C ARG A 102 -9.15 -6.65 -15.47
N GLU A 103 -9.00 -5.36 -15.74
CA GLU A 103 -7.82 -4.79 -16.36
C GLU A 103 -7.12 -3.88 -15.36
N PHE A 104 -5.80 -3.90 -15.35
CA PHE A 104 -4.98 -3.09 -14.45
C PHE A 104 -4.11 -2.12 -15.23
N SER A 105 -4.07 -0.86 -14.77
CA SER A 105 -3.10 0.12 -15.22
C SER A 105 -2.30 0.60 -14.02
N PHE A 106 -0.96 0.50 -14.11
CA PHE A 106 -0.08 0.88 -13.02
C PHE A 106 0.65 2.18 -13.32
N ALA A 107 0.60 3.11 -12.39
CA ALA A 107 1.50 4.28 -12.35
C ALA A 107 2.73 3.89 -11.51
N ARG A 108 3.68 3.21 -12.16
CA ARG A 108 4.87 2.60 -11.54
C ARG A 108 6.06 2.63 -12.50
N LYS A 109 6.51 3.84 -12.91
CA LYS A 109 7.62 3.96 -13.88
C LYS A 109 8.66 5.02 -13.47
N PRO A 110 9.36 4.85 -12.30
CA PRO A 110 9.15 3.92 -11.22
C PRO A 110 8.08 4.39 -10.23
N GLY A 111 7.54 3.48 -9.42
CA GLY A 111 6.79 3.82 -8.22
C GLY A 111 7.68 3.65 -6.98
N ALA A 112 7.30 4.27 -5.88
CA ALA A 112 8.12 4.28 -4.67
C ALA A 112 8.39 2.86 -4.15
N ASP A 113 7.41 1.96 -4.21
CA ASP A 113 7.55 0.59 -3.71
C ASP A 113 8.61 -0.24 -4.44
N THR A 114 9.00 0.15 -5.65
CA THR A 114 10.05 -0.52 -6.42
C THR A 114 11.44 0.09 -6.17
N MET A 115 11.52 1.18 -5.42
CA MET A 115 12.74 1.95 -5.22
C MET A 115 13.37 1.78 -3.83
N LEU A 116 12.82 0.90 -3.01
CA LEU A 116 13.41 0.55 -1.72
C LEU A 116 14.77 -0.13 -1.95
N CYS A 117 15.80 0.35 -1.28
CA CYS A 117 17.11 -0.27 -1.35
C CYS A 117 17.56 -0.79 0.03
N TYR A 118 18.46 -1.75 0.03
CA TYR A 118 18.87 -2.43 1.27
C TYR A 118 19.46 -1.50 2.32
N LYS A 119 20.06 -0.39 1.90
CA LYS A 119 20.63 0.60 2.82
C LYS A 119 19.59 1.32 3.66
N GLU A 120 18.32 1.32 3.19
CA GLU A 120 17.20 1.94 3.87
C GLU A 120 16.52 0.98 4.85
N VAL A 121 16.88 -0.29 4.82
CA VAL A 121 16.29 -1.31 5.69
C VAL A 121 17.10 -1.39 6.98
N ASP A 122 16.48 -1.01 8.07
CA ASP A 122 17.07 -1.11 9.40
C ASP A 122 16.55 -2.40 10.06
N ALA A 123 17.44 -3.35 10.13
CA ALA A 123 17.14 -4.62 10.81
C ALA A 123 17.34 -4.47 12.33
#